data_10a0ea1a611b306fe12f270ae406913e
#
_entry.id   10a0ea1a611b306fe12f270ae406913e
#
_cell.length_a   1.000
_cell.length_b   1.000
_cell.length_c   1.000
_cell.angle_alpha   90.00
_cell.angle_beta   90.00
_cell.angle_gamma   90.00
#
_symmetry.space_group_name_H-M   'P 1'
#
loop_
_entity.id
_entity.type
_entity.pdbx_description
1 polymer ?
#
loop_
_entity_poly.entity_id
_entity_poly.type
_entity_poly.pdbx_seq_one_letter_code
_entity_poly.pdbx_strand_id
1 'polypeptide(L)'
;MKPIKAVIFDMDGVLIDSEPVYLHHQYTHLKPSYPWITLESMYPLVGISGQEYMPFMAKLCRRTDDAAFRQEMDAMNAGCRVYYPDILRKEVRPLLHELKQMGLQVALASSSSRECIEQVLTQCKIRELFDCIVSGHEFTHSKPDPEIYRFTMDKLGRKPEECLIVEDSTY
;
A
#
# COMPACT_ATOMS: atom_id res chain seq x y z
N MET A 1 7.26 16.35 -25.76
CA MET A 1 7.15 15.99 -24.33
C MET A 1 8.47 16.34 -23.64
N LYS A 2 8.43 16.86 -22.41
CA LYS A 2 9.65 17.02 -21.62
C LYS A 2 10.17 15.63 -21.21
N PRO A 3 11.48 15.46 -21.07
CA PRO A 3 12.03 14.17 -20.62
C PRO A 3 11.61 13.88 -19.18
N ILE A 4 11.22 12.65 -18.91
CA ILE A 4 10.98 12.16 -17.55
C ILE A 4 12.30 12.15 -16.78
N LYS A 5 12.26 12.61 -15.53
CA LYS A 5 13.41 12.71 -14.63
C LYS A 5 13.21 11.98 -13.31
N ALA A 6 11.96 11.66 -12.96
CA ALA A 6 11.64 10.92 -11.75
C ALA A 6 10.51 9.93 -12.00
N VAL A 7 10.57 8.80 -11.28
CA VAL A 7 9.49 7.82 -11.21
C VAL A 7 9.08 7.68 -9.75
N ILE A 8 7.78 7.81 -9.48
CA ILE A 8 7.19 7.73 -8.15
C ILE A 8 6.30 6.49 -8.13
N PHE A 9 6.62 5.55 -7.27
CA PHE A 9 5.88 4.30 -7.13
C PHE A 9 4.94 4.35 -5.94
N ASP A 10 3.77 3.74 -6.07
CA ASP A 10 3.06 3.21 -4.93
C ASP A 10 3.73 1.91 -4.43
N MET A 11 3.29 1.40 -3.29
CA MET A 11 3.86 0.19 -2.66
C MET A 11 2.96 -1.02 -2.83
N ASP A 12 1.76 -0.95 -2.25
CA ASP A 12 0.83 -2.06 -2.21
C ASP A 12 0.22 -2.28 -3.60
N GLY A 13 0.19 -3.52 -4.10
CA GLY A 13 -0.25 -3.82 -5.47
C GLY A 13 0.78 -3.47 -6.57
N VAL A 14 1.72 -2.55 -6.31
CA VAL A 14 2.76 -2.11 -7.27
C VAL A 14 4.10 -2.78 -7.02
N LEU A 15 4.71 -2.56 -5.86
CA LEU A 15 5.99 -3.18 -5.49
C LEU A 15 5.80 -4.57 -4.90
N ILE A 16 4.81 -4.70 -4.02
CA ILE A 16 4.48 -5.95 -3.32
C ILE A 16 3.05 -6.37 -3.62
N ASP A 17 2.82 -7.67 -3.68
CA ASP A 17 1.49 -8.27 -3.85
C ASP A 17 0.90 -8.61 -2.47
N SER A 18 0.56 -7.56 -1.72
CA SER A 18 0.15 -7.66 -0.32
C SER A 18 -1.32 -8.04 -0.12
N GLU A 19 -2.20 -7.67 -1.05
CA GLU A 19 -3.64 -7.87 -0.92
C GLU A 19 -4.06 -9.34 -0.72
N PRO A 20 -3.56 -10.32 -1.50
CA PRO A 20 -3.91 -11.72 -1.29
C PRO A 20 -3.51 -12.24 0.09
N VAL A 21 -2.37 -11.75 0.63
CA VAL A 21 -1.87 -12.17 1.94
C VAL A 21 -2.76 -11.62 3.05
N TYR A 22 -3.10 -10.33 3.01
CA TYR A 22 -4.00 -9.73 3.99
C TYR A 22 -5.40 -10.34 3.91
N LEU A 23 -5.93 -10.53 2.71
CA LEU A 23 -7.24 -11.15 2.51
C LEU A 23 -7.29 -12.57 3.08
N HIS A 24 -6.26 -13.38 2.81
CA HIS A 24 -6.16 -14.74 3.33
C HIS A 24 -6.05 -14.77 4.86
N HIS A 25 -5.23 -13.88 5.43
CA HIS A 25 -5.09 -13.75 6.88
C HIS A 25 -6.43 -13.42 7.54
N GLN A 26 -7.12 -12.40 7.05
CA GLN A 26 -8.43 -11.99 7.55
C GLN A 26 -9.47 -13.10 7.41
N TYR A 27 -9.53 -13.76 6.25
CA TYR A 27 -10.43 -14.89 6.02
C TYR A 27 -10.20 -16.01 7.04
N THR A 28 -8.96 -16.42 7.23
CA THR A 28 -8.60 -17.51 8.15
C THR A 28 -8.94 -17.17 9.58
N HIS A 29 -8.76 -15.90 9.98
CA HIS A 29 -9.10 -15.43 11.32
C HIS A 29 -10.61 -15.34 11.56
N LEU A 30 -11.37 -14.83 10.58
CA LEU A 30 -12.81 -14.60 10.71
C LEU A 30 -13.64 -15.87 10.56
N LYS A 31 -13.22 -16.79 9.70
CA LYS A 31 -13.99 -17.99 9.35
C LYS A 31 -14.47 -18.83 10.53
N PRO A 32 -13.71 -19.06 11.61
CA PRO A 32 -14.17 -19.81 12.78
C PRO A 32 -15.34 -19.15 13.50
N SER A 33 -15.32 -17.80 13.63
CA SER A 33 -16.34 -17.03 14.33
C SER A 33 -17.52 -16.65 13.43
N TYR A 34 -17.31 -16.57 12.14
CA TYR A 34 -18.29 -16.13 11.13
C TYR A 34 -18.38 -17.15 9.98
N PRO A 35 -19.00 -18.33 10.20
CA PRO A 35 -18.97 -19.44 9.25
C PRO A 35 -19.60 -19.15 7.88
N TRP A 36 -20.45 -18.11 7.77
CA TRP A 36 -21.07 -17.69 6.51
C TRP A 36 -20.14 -16.88 5.61
N ILE A 37 -18.98 -16.38 6.10
CA ILE A 37 -18.01 -15.65 5.30
C ILE A 37 -17.36 -16.63 4.35
N THR A 38 -17.31 -16.26 3.06
CA THR A 38 -16.54 -16.94 2.01
C THR A 38 -15.46 -16.01 1.51
N LEU A 39 -14.44 -16.56 0.85
CA LEU A 39 -13.38 -15.75 0.29
C LEU A 39 -13.92 -14.76 -0.75
N GLU A 40 -14.90 -15.20 -1.58
CA GLU A 40 -15.56 -14.33 -2.56
C GLU A 40 -16.29 -13.16 -1.91
N SER A 41 -16.92 -13.37 -0.74
CA SER A 41 -17.60 -12.30 -0.01
C SER A 41 -16.66 -11.22 0.52
N MET A 42 -15.33 -11.50 0.52
CA MET A 42 -14.28 -10.60 0.96
C MET A 42 -13.57 -9.88 -0.20
N TYR A 43 -13.78 -10.29 -1.46
CA TYR A 43 -13.13 -9.63 -2.61
C TYR A 43 -13.35 -8.10 -2.68
N PRO A 44 -14.49 -7.54 -2.25
CA PRO A 44 -14.64 -6.09 -2.21
C PRO A 44 -13.70 -5.36 -1.26
N LEU A 45 -12.93 -6.08 -0.41
CA LEU A 45 -11.87 -5.49 0.41
C LEU A 45 -10.65 -5.08 -0.40
N VAL A 46 -10.46 -5.70 -1.57
CA VAL A 46 -9.36 -5.38 -2.47
C VAL A 46 -9.53 -3.94 -2.98
N GLY A 47 -8.58 -3.07 -2.67
CA GLY A 47 -8.63 -1.66 -3.04
C GLY A 47 -9.64 -0.80 -2.25
N ILE A 48 -10.25 -1.33 -1.17
CA ILE A 48 -11.21 -0.57 -0.36
C ILE A 48 -10.52 0.61 0.36
N SER A 49 -11.18 1.75 0.40
CA SER A 49 -10.68 2.89 1.17
C SER A 49 -10.71 2.64 2.68
N GLY A 50 -9.78 3.26 3.42
CA GLY A 50 -9.73 3.11 4.87
C GLY A 50 -11.03 3.53 5.57
N GLN A 51 -11.79 4.49 5.00
CA GLN A 51 -13.07 4.93 5.55
C GLN A 51 -14.19 3.91 5.33
N GLU A 52 -14.13 3.13 4.27
CA GLU A 52 -15.14 2.12 3.92
C GLU A 52 -14.85 0.75 4.53
N TYR A 53 -13.60 0.51 4.95
CA TYR A 53 -13.16 -0.78 5.49
C TYR A 53 -14.02 -1.24 6.69
N MET A 54 -14.11 -0.42 7.73
CA MET A 54 -14.84 -0.81 8.94
C MET A 54 -16.36 -0.98 8.73
N PRO A 55 -17.06 -0.09 8.00
CA PRO A 55 -18.45 -0.32 7.63
C PRO A 55 -18.66 -1.61 6.84
N PHE A 56 -17.76 -1.93 5.90
CA PHE A 56 -17.83 -3.17 5.14
C PHE A 56 -17.63 -4.40 6.05
N MET A 57 -16.60 -4.39 6.89
CA MET A 57 -16.30 -5.49 7.82
C MET A 57 -17.45 -5.74 8.80
N ALA A 58 -18.05 -4.68 9.36
CA ALA A 58 -19.20 -4.79 10.25
C ALA A 58 -20.39 -5.45 9.53
N LYS A 59 -20.68 -5.02 8.30
CA LYS A 59 -21.73 -5.64 7.47
C LYS A 59 -21.43 -7.11 7.18
N LEU A 60 -20.21 -7.44 6.80
CA LEU A 60 -19.77 -8.80 6.47
C LEU A 60 -19.88 -9.73 7.69
N CYS A 61 -19.46 -9.26 8.85
CA CYS A 61 -19.52 -9.99 10.11
C CYS A 61 -20.92 -9.96 10.77
N ARG A 62 -21.89 -9.22 10.22
CA ARG A 62 -23.22 -8.98 10.79
C ARG A 62 -23.12 -8.39 12.21
N ARG A 63 -22.20 -7.45 12.38
CA ARG A 63 -21.91 -6.76 13.64
C ARG A 63 -22.19 -5.26 13.50
N THR A 64 -22.27 -4.59 14.64
CA THR A 64 -22.26 -3.12 14.69
C THR A 64 -20.83 -2.63 14.60
N ASP A 65 -20.61 -1.54 13.88
CA ASP A 65 -19.32 -0.83 13.85
C ASP A 65 -19.16 -0.02 15.15
N ASP A 66 -18.85 -0.72 16.22
CA ASP A 66 -18.60 -0.16 17.55
C ASP A 66 -17.13 -0.30 17.98
N ALA A 67 -16.78 0.30 19.11
CA ALA A 67 -15.41 0.30 19.59
C ALA A 67 -14.85 -1.11 19.85
N ALA A 68 -15.69 -2.05 20.32
CA ALA A 68 -15.26 -3.42 20.59
C ALA A 68 -14.97 -4.18 19.29
N PHE A 69 -15.81 -3.99 18.26
CA PHE A 69 -15.58 -4.60 16.95
C PHE A 69 -14.34 -4.01 16.27
N ARG A 70 -14.14 -2.69 16.36
CA ARG A 70 -12.91 -2.03 15.83
C ARG A 70 -11.67 -2.58 16.50
N GLN A 71 -11.67 -2.73 17.81
CA GLN A 71 -10.54 -3.32 18.55
C GLN A 71 -10.26 -4.78 18.13
N GLU A 72 -11.31 -5.57 17.87
CA GLU A 72 -11.18 -6.95 17.36
C GLU A 72 -10.49 -6.94 15.98
N MET A 73 -10.92 -6.08 15.06
CA MET A 73 -10.35 -5.98 13.73
C MET A 73 -8.91 -5.46 13.76
N ASP A 74 -8.62 -4.48 14.60
CA ASP A 74 -7.26 -3.96 14.79
C ASP A 74 -6.31 -5.03 15.33
N ALA A 75 -6.76 -5.81 16.32
CA ALA A 75 -5.98 -6.92 16.88
C ALA A 75 -5.74 -8.03 15.84
N MET A 76 -6.74 -8.35 15.03
CA MET A 76 -6.60 -9.29 13.92
C MET A 76 -5.54 -8.80 12.92
N ASN A 77 -5.65 -7.56 12.45
CA ASN A 77 -4.73 -7.00 11.48
C ASN A 77 -3.31 -6.89 12.04
N ALA A 78 -3.14 -6.49 13.29
CA ALA A 78 -1.86 -6.45 13.98
C ALA A 78 -1.22 -7.85 14.15
N GLY A 79 -2.03 -8.90 14.13
CA GLY A 79 -1.57 -10.30 14.16
C GLY A 79 -1.01 -10.82 12.83
N CYS A 80 -1.24 -10.12 11.73
CA CYS A 80 -0.75 -10.53 10.43
C CYS A 80 0.79 -10.47 10.38
N ARG A 81 1.40 -11.58 10.02
CA ARG A 81 2.85 -11.67 9.85
C ARG A 81 3.16 -11.91 8.39
N VAL A 82 3.78 -10.93 7.77
CA VAL A 82 4.16 -10.97 6.36
C VAL A 82 5.67 -11.01 6.25
N TYR A 83 6.19 -11.96 5.48
CA TYR A 83 7.58 -11.94 5.04
C TYR A 83 7.62 -11.29 3.65
N TYR A 84 7.89 -10.02 3.62
CA TYR A 84 7.76 -9.19 2.41
C TYR A 84 8.59 -9.63 1.21
N PRO A 85 9.79 -10.24 1.38
CA PRO A 85 10.53 -10.79 0.22
C PRO A 85 9.77 -11.82 -0.61
N ASP A 86 8.83 -12.58 0.00
CA ASP A 86 8.05 -13.60 -0.72
C ASP A 86 6.96 -12.99 -1.61
N ILE A 87 6.55 -11.77 -1.31
CA ILE A 87 5.51 -11.05 -2.04
C ILE A 87 6.05 -9.85 -2.82
N LEU A 88 7.36 -9.61 -2.80
CA LEU A 88 7.99 -8.62 -3.67
C LEU A 88 7.89 -9.10 -5.13
N ARG A 89 7.31 -8.26 -5.99
CA ARG A 89 7.25 -8.59 -7.42
C ARG A 89 8.67 -8.72 -7.98
N LYS A 90 8.94 -9.80 -8.70
CA LYS A 90 10.29 -10.17 -9.17
C LYS A 90 10.93 -9.11 -10.07
N GLU A 91 10.11 -8.33 -10.77
CA GLU A 91 10.52 -7.27 -11.68
C GLU A 91 10.99 -6.01 -10.96
N VAL A 92 10.60 -5.80 -9.70
CA VAL A 92 10.83 -4.54 -8.97
C VAL A 92 12.31 -4.25 -8.83
N ARG A 93 13.08 -5.18 -8.31
CA ARG A 93 14.50 -4.95 -8.07
C ARG A 93 15.30 -4.65 -9.35
N PRO A 94 15.17 -5.45 -10.43
CA PRO A 94 15.79 -5.11 -11.72
C PRO A 94 15.37 -3.75 -12.25
N LEU A 95 14.06 -3.44 -12.22
CA LEU A 95 13.52 -2.17 -12.69
C LEU A 95 14.11 -0.97 -11.93
N LEU A 96 14.13 -1.03 -10.59
CA LEU A 96 14.68 0.05 -9.78
C LEU A 96 16.18 0.31 -10.12
N HIS A 97 16.96 -0.75 -10.28
CA HIS A 97 18.35 -0.62 -10.68
C HIS A 97 18.50 0.00 -12.08
N GLU A 98 17.69 -0.41 -13.04
CA GLU A 98 17.70 0.15 -14.39
C GLU A 98 17.35 1.65 -14.39
N LEU A 99 16.31 2.05 -13.67
CA LEU A 99 15.93 3.46 -13.51
C LEU A 99 17.07 4.29 -12.91
N LYS A 100 17.76 3.77 -11.90
CA LYS A 100 18.94 4.42 -11.31
C LYS A 100 20.10 4.52 -12.31
N GLN A 101 20.35 3.49 -13.12
CA GLN A 101 21.37 3.52 -14.18
C GLN A 101 21.04 4.54 -15.28
N MET A 102 19.76 4.74 -15.57
CA MET A 102 19.28 5.79 -16.47
C MET A 102 19.42 7.21 -15.90
N GLY A 103 19.87 7.36 -14.64
CA GLY A 103 20.01 8.64 -13.95
C GLY A 103 18.66 9.24 -13.48
N LEU A 104 17.61 8.44 -13.41
CA LEU A 104 16.31 8.87 -12.90
C LEU A 104 16.28 8.87 -11.37
N GLN A 105 15.57 9.83 -10.80
CA GLN A 105 15.21 9.78 -9.39
C GLN A 105 14.05 8.79 -9.19
N VAL A 106 14.11 8.03 -8.10
CA VAL A 106 13.10 7.05 -7.74
C VAL A 106 12.53 7.40 -6.39
N ALA A 107 11.21 7.48 -6.29
CA ALA A 107 10.52 7.76 -5.04
C ALA A 107 9.41 6.75 -4.75
N LEU A 108 9.07 6.64 -3.48
CA LEU A 108 7.92 5.89 -2.98
C LEU A 108 6.92 6.87 -2.37
N ALA A 109 5.63 6.69 -2.70
CA ALA A 109 4.51 7.43 -2.14
C ALA A 109 3.37 6.46 -1.83
N SER A 110 3.31 5.95 -0.60
CA SER A 110 2.37 4.91 -0.17
C SER A 110 1.41 5.42 0.89
N SER A 111 0.18 4.91 0.88
CA SER A 111 -0.82 5.14 1.93
C SER A 111 -0.50 4.43 3.25
N SER A 112 0.47 3.52 3.26
CA SER A 112 0.89 2.78 4.45
C SER A 112 1.65 3.65 5.46
N SER A 113 1.68 3.24 6.73
CA SER A 113 2.45 3.91 7.77
C SER A 113 3.95 3.90 7.46
N ARG A 114 4.67 4.90 7.97
CA ARG A 114 6.14 4.98 7.82
C ARG A 114 6.82 3.70 8.31
N GLU A 115 6.37 3.15 9.42
CA GLU A 115 6.93 1.91 9.99
C GLU A 115 6.75 0.72 9.04
N CYS A 116 5.55 0.55 8.48
CA CYS A 116 5.27 -0.51 7.50
C CYS A 116 6.16 -0.36 6.26
N ILE A 117 6.24 0.84 5.71
CA ILE A 117 7.08 1.14 4.55
C ILE A 117 8.55 0.76 4.80
N GLU A 118 9.13 1.24 5.92
CA GLU A 118 10.54 0.95 6.24
C GLU A 118 10.76 -0.55 6.48
N GLN A 119 9.79 -1.27 7.04
CA GLN A 119 9.86 -2.71 7.22
C GLN A 119 9.89 -3.44 5.85
N VAL A 120 8.99 -3.08 4.94
CA VAL A 120 8.96 -3.63 3.57
C VAL A 120 10.29 -3.40 2.86
N LEU A 121 10.72 -2.15 2.79
CA LEU A 121 11.91 -1.75 2.03
C LEU A 121 13.19 -2.39 2.58
N THR A 122 13.29 -2.51 3.91
CA THR A 122 14.45 -3.11 4.59
C THR A 122 14.48 -4.62 4.38
N GLN A 123 13.36 -5.33 4.61
CA GLN A 123 13.30 -6.77 4.39
C GLN A 123 13.56 -7.13 2.92
N CYS A 124 13.00 -6.35 2.01
CA CYS A 124 13.23 -6.54 0.57
C CYS A 124 14.60 -6.05 0.09
N LYS A 125 15.41 -5.40 0.93
CA LYS A 125 16.73 -4.86 0.59
C LYS A 125 16.69 -3.96 -0.66
N ILE A 126 15.72 -3.04 -0.70
CA ILE A 126 15.53 -2.07 -1.79
C ILE A 126 15.50 -0.62 -1.28
N ARG A 127 15.66 -0.40 0.03
CA ARG A 127 15.57 0.92 0.68
C ARG A 127 16.49 1.96 0.05
N GLU A 128 17.72 1.56 -0.26
CA GLU A 128 18.77 2.41 -0.80
C GLU A 128 18.54 2.82 -2.26
N LEU A 129 17.59 2.20 -2.94
CA LEU A 129 17.24 2.52 -4.34
C LEU A 129 16.27 3.71 -4.44
N PHE A 130 15.69 4.14 -3.31
CA PHE A 130 14.75 5.26 -3.26
C PHE A 130 15.44 6.54 -2.78
N ASP A 131 15.33 7.60 -3.59
CA ASP A 131 15.82 8.95 -3.28
C ASP A 131 14.86 9.70 -2.32
N CYS A 132 13.58 9.36 -2.36
CA CYS A 132 12.54 9.94 -1.49
C CYS A 132 11.51 8.88 -1.13
N ILE A 133 11.04 8.91 0.13
CA ILE A 133 10.00 8.03 0.65
C ILE A 133 9.00 8.88 1.42
N VAL A 134 7.73 8.74 1.07
CA VAL A 134 6.63 9.51 1.65
C VAL A 134 5.52 8.57 2.10
N SER A 135 5.06 8.75 3.34
CA SER A 135 3.92 8.03 3.92
C SER A 135 2.67 8.89 3.87
N GLY A 136 1.57 8.31 3.41
CA GLY A 136 0.25 8.95 3.40
C GLY A 136 -0.29 9.29 4.79
N HIS A 137 0.20 8.62 5.84
CA HIS A 137 -0.14 8.95 7.22
C HIS A 137 0.37 10.32 7.69
N GLU A 138 1.22 10.97 6.90
CA GLU A 138 1.73 12.32 7.17
C GLU A 138 0.78 13.42 6.65
N PHE A 139 -0.33 13.04 5.98
CA PHE A 139 -1.27 13.96 5.31
C PHE A 139 -2.67 13.86 5.88
N THR A 140 -3.42 14.95 5.73
CA THR A 140 -4.84 15.01 6.14
C THR A 140 -5.74 14.30 5.11
N HIS A 141 -5.38 14.35 3.83
CA HIS A 141 -6.15 13.74 2.75
C HIS A 141 -5.41 12.50 2.24
N SER A 142 -6.14 11.39 2.19
CA SER A 142 -5.64 10.15 1.60
C SER A 142 -5.82 10.14 0.08
N LYS A 143 -5.09 9.27 -0.62
CA LYS A 143 -5.38 8.96 -2.03
C LYS A 143 -6.89 8.68 -2.18
N PRO A 144 -7.56 9.18 -3.23
CA PRO A 144 -7.01 9.70 -4.49
C PRO A 144 -6.63 11.19 -4.50
N ASP A 145 -6.59 11.87 -3.34
CA ASP A 145 -6.10 13.24 -3.32
C ASP A 145 -4.63 13.26 -3.80
N PRO A 146 -4.28 14.16 -4.74
CA PRO A 146 -2.94 14.23 -5.31
C PRO A 146 -1.89 14.82 -4.36
N GLU A 147 -2.24 15.18 -3.12
CA GLU A 147 -1.38 15.86 -2.16
C GLU A 147 -0.06 15.11 -1.95
N ILE A 148 -0.11 13.80 -1.71
CA ILE A 148 1.07 12.97 -1.48
C ILE A 148 2.03 12.99 -2.68
N TYR A 149 1.50 12.95 -3.91
CA TYR A 149 2.32 12.97 -5.13
C TYR A 149 2.94 14.34 -5.35
N ARG A 150 2.18 15.43 -5.17
CA ARG A 150 2.69 16.80 -5.28
C ARG A 150 3.81 17.05 -4.29
N PHE A 151 3.61 16.66 -3.03
CA PHE A 151 4.63 16.75 -1.99
C PHE A 151 5.89 15.95 -2.35
N THR A 152 5.73 14.74 -2.88
CA THR A 152 6.86 13.91 -3.32
C THR A 152 7.63 14.58 -4.47
N MET A 153 6.93 15.15 -5.45
CA MET A 153 7.54 15.90 -6.55
C MET A 153 8.33 17.11 -6.04
N ASP A 154 7.77 17.87 -5.09
CA ASP A 154 8.43 19.02 -4.47
C ASP A 154 9.70 18.60 -3.72
N LYS A 155 9.65 17.48 -2.98
CA LYS A 155 10.82 16.90 -2.31
C LYS A 155 11.93 16.50 -3.28
N LEU A 156 11.56 16.01 -4.45
CA LEU A 156 12.51 15.65 -5.52
C LEU A 156 13.01 16.88 -6.31
N GLY A 157 12.39 18.06 -6.13
CA GLY A 157 12.67 19.25 -6.93
C GLY A 157 12.24 19.09 -8.39
N ARG A 158 11.13 18.37 -8.65
CA ARG A 158 10.62 18.06 -9.98
C ARG A 158 9.24 18.66 -10.23
N LYS A 159 8.98 18.99 -11.49
CA LYS A 159 7.67 19.43 -11.94
C LYS A 159 6.83 18.21 -12.35
N PRO A 160 5.48 18.30 -12.29
CA PRO A 160 4.60 17.18 -12.64
C PRO A 160 4.88 16.58 -14.02
N GLU A 161 5.17 17.41 -15.02
CA GLU A 161 5.49 16.97 -16.39
C GLU A 161 6.85 16.29 -16.56
N GLU A 162 7.65 16.22 -15.50
CA GLU A 162 8.95 15.53 -15.45
C GLU A 162 8.86 14.22 -14.66
N CYS A 163 7.66 13.89 -14.10
CA CYS A 163 7.45 12.74 -13.25
C CYS A 163 6.51 11.72 -13.90
N LEU A 164 6.80 10.45 -13.68
CA LEU A 164 5.89 9.34 -13.96
C LEU A 164 5.44 8.75 -12.61
N ILE A 165 4.13 8.54 -12.46
CA ILE A 165 3.55 7.84 -11.31
C ILE A 165 3.17 6.43 -11.76
N VAL A 166 3.49 5.43 -10.92
CA VAL A 166 3.09 4.04 -11.09
C VAL A 166 2.17 3.67 -9.93
N GLU A 167 0.91 3.40 -10.25
CA GLU A 167 -0.18 3.17 -9.31
C GLU A 167 -1.07 2.06 -9.89
N ASP A 168 -1.62 1.18 -9.08
CA ASP A 168 -2.52 0.11 -9.50
C ASP A 168 -4.00 0.42 -9.24
N SER A 169 -4.28 1.39 -8.36
CA SER A 169 -5.65 1.82 -8.10
C SER A 169 -6.20 2.68 -9.23
N THR A 170 -7.50 2.56 -9.50
CA THR A 170 -8.21 3.27 -10.57
C THR A 170 -8.95 4.53 -10.08
N TYR A 171 -8.55 5.07 -8.94
CA TYR A 171 -9.17 6.29 -8.38
C TYR A 171 -8.79 7.55 -9.12
#